data_07aaf8c3f4717e37e62373ece82b1eab
#
_entry.id   07aaf8c3f4717e37e62373ece82b1eab
#
_cell.length_a   1.000
_cell.length_b   1.000
_cell.length_c   1.000
_cell.angle_alpha   90.00
_cell.angle_beta   90.00
_cell.angle_gamma   90.00
#
_symmetry.space_group_name_H-M   'P 1'
#
loop_
_entity.id
_entity.type
_entity.pdbx_description
1 polymer ?
#
loop_
_entity_poly.entity_id
_entity_poly.type
_entity_poly.pdbx_seq_one_letter_code
_entity_poly.pdbx_strand_id
1 'polypeptide(L)'
;MFPSRAIIAAAIITASLQPVWGKDAIPPKPTVTPVLTTSTTIIGQPIAYPAGEAQVTAVIITIPPGGQTGWHLHPVPLFGYMLHGALTVDYGAKGTHTYKTGEGLMEAINWPHNGMNKGTVPVRILAVYAGAKDTANSQTVAH
;
A
#
# COMPACT_ATOMS: atom_id res chain seq x y z
N MET A 1 -6.21 -76.06 -38.34
CA MET A 1 -4.81 -75.64 -38.20
C MET A 1 -4.78 -74.12 -38.36
N PHE A 2 -4.86 -73.35 -37.25
CA PHE A 2 -4.91 -71.91 -37.28
C PHE A 2 -3.59 -71.38 -36.66
N PRO A 3 -2.91 -70.38 -37.29
CA PRO A 3 -1.69 -69.86 -36.74
C PRO A 3 -1.96 -68.84 -35.62
N SER A 4 -1.28 -69.01 -34.50
CA SER A 4 -1.27 -68.08 -33.37
C SER A 4 -0.60 -66.75 -33.80
N ARG A 5 -1.32 -65.65 -33.60
CA ARG A 5 -0.75 -64.29 -33.75
C ARG A 5 -0.16 -63.88 -32.38
N ALA A 6 1.13 -63.67 -32.33
CA ALA A 6 1.82 -63.09 -31.21
C ALA A 6 1.57 -61.57 -31.20
N ILE A 7 1.02 -61.04 -30.09
CA ILE A 7 0.87 -59.62 -29.83
C ILE A 7 2.15 -59.15 -29.14
N ILE A 8 2.91 -58.30 -29.82
CA ILE A 8 4.09 -57.64 -29.23
C ILE A 8 3.55 -56.37 -28.57
N ALA A 9 3.52 -56.34 -27.22
CA ALA A 9 3.23 -55.15 -26.46
C ALA A 9 4.48 -54.23 -26.43
N ALA A 10 4.40 -53.08 -27.07
CA ALA A 10 5.45 -52.04 -26.99
C ALA A 10 5.27 -51.28 -25.68
N ALA A 11 6.16 -51.40 -24.72
CA ALA A 11 6.21 -50.57 -23.53
C ALA A 11 6.75 -49.17 -23.88
N ILE A 12 5.92 -48.16 -23.79
CA ILE A 12 6.31 -46.78 -23.91
C ILE A 12 6.86 -46.33 -22.55
N ILE A 13 8.20 -46.16 -22.48
CA ILE A 13 8.85 -45.58 -21.29
C ILE A 13 8.77 -44.06 -21.45
N THR A 14 7.86 -43.42 -20.74
CA THR A 14 7.81 -41.97 -20.60
C THR A 14 8.86 -41.55 -19.58
N ALA A 15 9.99 -41.05 -20.05
CA ALA A 15 11.00 -40.42 -19.21
C ALA A 15 10.43 -39.05 -18.73
N SER A 16 10.05 -38.97 -17.46
CA SER A 16 9.71 -37.69 -16.84
C SER A 16 10.98 -36.88 -16.63
N LEU A 17 11.15 -35.81 -17.39
CA LEU A 17 12.19 -34.81 -17.16
C LEU A 17 11.85 -34.06 -15.87
N GLN A 18 12.41 -34.49 -14.76
CA GLN A 18 12.40 -33.72 -13.51
C GLN A 18 13.39 -32.57 -13.67
N PRO A 19 13.02 -31.31 -13.33
CA PRO A 19 14.00 -30.23 -13.30
C PRO A 19 15.04 -30.53 -12.21
N VAL A 20 16.27 -30.76 -12.64
CA VAL A 20 17.43 -30.89 -11.73
C VAL A 20 17.75 -29.47 -11.24
N TRP A 21 17.27 -29.10 -10.08
CA TRP A 21 17.76 -27.91 -9.37
C TRP A 21 19.17 -28.23 -8.89
N GLY A 22 20.18 -27.67 -9.57
CA GLY A 22 21.56 -27.81 -9.14
C GLY A 22 21.72 -27.32 -7.70
N LYS A 23 22.38 -28.09 -6.86
CA LYS A 23 22.59 -27.82 -5.41
C LYS A 23 23.39 -26.53 -5.12
N ASP A 24 23.91 -25.85 -6.17
CA ASP A 24 24.77 -24.67 -6.06
C ASP A 24 24.16 -23.39 -6.63
N ALA A 25 22.84 -23.36 -6.94
CA ALA A 25 22.17 -22.13 -7.39
C ALA A 25 22.02 -21.18 -6.19
N ILE A 26 22.75 -20.07 -6.19
CA ILE A 26 22.56 -18.97 -5.21
C ILE A 26 21.12 -18.48 -5.36
N PRO A 27 20.30 -18.52 -4.29
CA PRO A 27 18.93 -18.03 -4.39
C PRO A 27 18.90 -16.56 -4.78
N PRO A 28 17.93 -16.11 -5.58
CA PRO A 28 17.83 -14.71 -5.98
C PRO A 28 17.67 -13.83 -4.73
N LYS A 29 18.43 -12.73 -4.69
CA LYS A 29 18.36 -11.77 -3.58
C LYS A 29 17.12 -10.88 -3.74
N PRO A 30 16.47 -10.49 -2.61
CA PRO A 30 15.36 -9.55 -2.66
C PRO A 30 15.81 -8.17 -3.16
N THR A 31 14.95 -7.50 -3.93
CA THR A 31 15.13 -6.10 -4.30
C THR A 31 14.39 -5.21 -3.30
N VAL A 32 15.04 -4.12 -2.86
CA VAL A 32 14.44 -3.12 -1.96
C VAL A 32 14.30 -1.81 -2.72
N THR A 33 13.06 -1.33 -2.83
CA THR A 33 12.77 -0.04 -3.46
C THR A 33 12.21 0.90 -2.37
N PRO A 34 12.91 1.98 -2.02
CA PRO A 34 12.39 2.97 -1.08
C PRO A 34 11.14 3.66 -1.65
N VAL A 35 10.12 3.83 -0.81
CA VAL A 35 8.88 4.55 -1.16
C VAL A 35 8.91 5.97 -0.60
N LEU A 36 9.32 6.13 0.66
CA LEU A 36 9.44 7.41 1.33
C LEU A 36 10.50 7.32 2.43
N THR A 37 11.32 8.35 2.54
CA THR A 37 12.20 8.59 3.70
C THR A 37 12.09 10.06 4.04
N THR A 38 11.56 10.38 5.22
CA THR A 38 11.36 11.76 5.66
C THR A 38 11.38 11.87 7.18
N SER A 39 11.78 13.02 7.70
CA SER A 39 11.64 13.40 9.10
C SER A 39 10.58 14.49 9.30
N THR A 40 9.89 14.91 8.22
CA THR A 40 8.87 15.95 8.26
C THR A 40 7.61 15.51 7.54
N THR A 41 6.47 16.12 7.89
CA THR A 41 5.21 16.00 7.15
C THR A 41 5.28 16.77 5.83
N ILE A 42 4.27 16.57 4.97
CA ILE A 42 4.16 17.28 3.69
C ILE A 42 4.16 18.82 3.84
N ILE A 43 3.70 19.36 4.95
CA ILE A 43 3.70 20.81 5.23
C ILE A 43 4.90 21.26 6.06
N GLY A 44 5.94 20.42 6.20
CA GLY A 44 7.21 20.74 6.85
C GLY A 44 7.23 20.65 8.37
N GLN A 45 6.23 20.05 9.01
CA GLN A 45 6.23 19.85 10.46
C GLN A 45 7.19 18.70 10.83
N PRO A 46 7.99 18.81 11.89
CA PRO A 46 8.75 17.68 12.42
C PRO A 46 7.81 16.53 12.81
N ILE A 47 8.20 15.29 12.47
CA ILE A 47 7.46 14.11 12.92
C ILE A 47 7.81 13.85 14.38
N ALA A 48 6.75 13.71 15.20
CA ALA A 48 6.88 13.28 16.59
C ALA A 48 5.90 12.13 16.85
N TYR A 49 6.38 11.06 17.46
CA TYR A 49 5.50 9.96 17.86
C TYR A 49 4.76 10.33 19.15
N PRO A 50 3.47 9.95 19.28
CA PRO A 50 2.71 10.24 20.48
C PRO A 50 3.29 9.49 21.69
N ALA A 51 3.13 10.09 22.88
CA ALA A 51 3.43 9.42 24.15
C ALA A 51 2.37 8.34 24.43
N GLY A 52 2.71 7.37 25.30
CA GLY A 52 1.81 6.30 25.74
C GLY A 52 2.13 4.95 25.13
N GLU A 53 1.22 3.99 25.31
CA GLU A 53 1.33 2.64 24.75
C GLU A 53 1.15 2.69 23.22
N ALA A 54 2.21 2.36 22.47
CA ALA A 54 2.19 2.46 21.01
C ALA A 54 1.12 1.55 20.39
N GLN A 55 0.36 2.09 19.43
CA GLN A 55 -0.62 1.36 18.65
C GLN A 55 -0.52 1.76 17.18
N VAL A 56 -0.36 0.77 16.30
CA VAL A 56 -0.43 0.99 14.85
C VAL A 56 -1.80 0.56 14.35
N THR A 57 -2.44 1.44 13.56
CA THR A 57 -3.67 1.13 12.85
C THR A 57 -3.43 1.26 11.35
N ALA A 58 -3.67 0.20 10.59
CA ALA A 58 -3.56 0.21 9.14
C ALA A 58 -4.93 -0.05 8.52
N VAL A 59 -5.34 0.82 7.57
CA VAL A 59 -6.62 0.71 6.86
C VAL A 59 -6.44 1.00 5.37
N ILE A 60 -7.32 0.47 4.53
CA ILE A 60 -7.44 0.89 3.14
C ILE A 60 -8.64 1.82 3.03
N ILE A 61 -8.39 3.07 2.66
CA ILE A 61 -9.42 4.07 2.39
C ILE A 61 -9.71 4.04 0.90
N THR A 62 -10.99 3.94 0.52
CA THR A 62 -11.44 4.00 -0.87
C THR A 62 -12.34 5.22 -1.05
N ILE A 63 -11.98 6.10 -1.98
CA ILE A 63 -12.74 7.33 -2.29
C ILE A 63 -13.25 7.21 -3.73
N PRO A 64 -14.57 7.13 -3.97
CA PRO A 64 -15.12 7.05 -5.31
C PRO A 64 -14.83 8.32 -6.12
N PRO A 65 -14.95 8.28 -7.46
CA PRO A 65 -14.87 9.49 -8.29
C PRO A 65 -15.80 10.61 -7.78
N GLY A 66 -15.26 11.83 -7.65
CA GLY A 66 -15.98 12.98 -7.10
C GLY A 66 -16.15 12.98 -5.57
N GLY A 67 -15.75 11.89 -4.88
CA GLY A 67 -15.82 11.78 -3.43
C GLY A 67 -14.70 12.54 -2.74
N GLN A 68 -14.90 12.76 -1.43
CA GLN A 68 -13.94 13.46 -0.56
C GLN A 68 -14.00 12.92 0.87
N THR A 69 -12.91 13.10 1.63
CA THR A 69 -12.85 12.71 3.04
C THR A 69 -13.62 13.63 3.96
N GLY A 70 -13.87 14.87 3.52
CA GLY A 70 -14.27 15.98 4.39
C GLY A 70 -13.09 16.56 5.16
N TRP A 71 -13.29 17.75 5.74
CA TRP A 71 -12.26 18.42 6.52
C TRP A 71 -12.02 17.69 7.85
N HIS A 72 -10.79 17.30 8.08
CA HIS A 72 -10.37 16.56 9.26
C HIS A 72 -8.89 16.81 9.56
N LEU A 73 -8.43 16.33 10.69
CA LEU A 73 -7.02 16.34 11.08
C LEU A 73 -6.64 14.99 11.71
N HIS A 74 -5.34 14.73 11.73
CA HIS A 74 -4.76 13.57 12.42
C HIS A 74 -3.92 14.04 13.61
N PRO A 75 -4.28 13.65 14.85
CA PRO A 75 -3.45 13.94 16.03
C PRO A 75 -2.15 13.14 16.09
N VAL A 76 -2.05 12.12 15.27
CA VAL A 76 -0.94 11.16 15.24
C VAL A 76 -0.31 11.11 13.83
N PRO A 77 0.98 10.73 13.69
CA PRO A 77 1.59 10.55 12.39
C PRO A 77 0.83 9.54 11.54
N LEU A 78 0.58 9.90 10.28
CA LEU A 78 -0.02 9.03 9.27
C LEU A 78 0.93 8.91 8.09
N PHE A 79 1.36 7.69 7.80
CA PHE A 79 1.97 7.33 6.53
C PHE A 79 0.90 6.83 5.57
N GLY A 80 0.81 7.45 4.40
CA GLY A 80 -0.05 7.02 3.31
C GLY A 80 0.75 6.44 2.15
N TYR A 81 0.18 5.42 1.47
CA TYR A 81 0.72 4.89 0.23
C TYR A 81 -0.40 4.72 -0.79
N MET A 82 -0.22 5.33 -1.95
CA MET A 82 -1.22 5.33 -3.01
C MET A 82 -1.23 3.99 -3.74
N LEU A 83 -2.25 3.17 -3.48
CA LEU A 83 -2.47 1.89 -4.13
C LEU A 83 -3.07 2.04 -5.54
N HIS A 84 -3.93 3.05 -5.73
CA HIS A 84 -4.63 3.29 -7.01
C HIS A 84 -5.19 4.71 -7.11
N GLY A 85 -5.23 5.24 -8.33
CA GLY A 85 -5.79 6.56 -8.63
C GLY A 85 -4.87 7.72 -8.27
N ALA A 86 -5.46 8.92 -8.15
CA ALA A 86 -4.77 10.14 -7.75
C ALA A 86 -5.61 10.91 -6.72
N LEU A 87 -5.04 11.17 -5.55
CA LEU A 87 -5.66 11.90 -4.45
C LEU A 87 -5.14 13.33 -4.43
N THR A 88 -6.03 14.32 -4.52
CA THR A 88 -5.68 15.72 -4.25
C THR A 88 -6.06 16.06 -2.82
N VAL A 89 -5.09 16.50 -2.03
CA VAL A 89 -5.29 16.95 -0.65
C VAL A 89 -5.14 18.45 -0.58
N ASP A 90 -6.16 19.10 -0.01
CA ASP A 90 -6.17 20.53 0.27
C ASP A 90 -5.77 20.77 1.73
N TYR A 91 -4.71 21.54 1.93
CA TYR A 91 -4.17 21.92 3.25
C TYR A 91 -4.50 23.38 3.61
N GLY A 92 -5.53 23.97 2.98
CA GLY A 92 -5.92 25.36 3.20
C GLY A 92 -4.80 26.33 2.85
N ALA A 93 -4.39 27.14 3.81
CA ALA A 93 -3.32 28.15 3.62
C ALA A 93 -1.95 27.55 3.24
N LYS A 94 -1.76 26.24 3.36
CA LYS A 94 -0.53 25.53 2.93
C LYS A 94 -0.60 25.00 1.50
N GLY A 95 -1.72 25.27 0.79
CA GLY A 95 -1.91 24.88 -0.60
C GLY A 95 -2.44 23.45 -0.77
N THR A 96 -2.34 22.95 -2.00
CA THR A 96 -2.82 21.62 -2.38
C THR A 96 -1.67 20.76 -2.89
N HIS A 97 -1.76 19.44 -2.65
CA HIS A 97 -0.85 18.47 -3.22
C HIS A 97 -1.62 17.30 -3.84
N THR A 98 -1.11 16.75 -4.96
CA THR A 98 -1.72 15.59 -5.60
C THR A 98 -0.75 14.42 -5.57
N TYR A 99 -1.20 13.32 -4.97
CA TYR A 99 -0.47 12.05 -4.86
C TYR A 99 -0.99 11.06 -5.88
N LYS A 100 -0.08 10.35 -6.56
CA LYS A 100 -0.41 9.36 -7.60
C LYS A 100 -0.09 7.95 -7.12
N THR A 101 -0.65 6.95 -7.80
CA THR A 101 -0.34 5.54 -7.56
C THR A 101 1.17 5.30 -7.47
N GLY A 102 1.60 4.61 -6.42
CA GLY A 102 3.01 4.30 -6.13
C GLY A 102 3.72 5.34 -5.27
N GLU A 103 3.12 6.49 -4.99
CA GLU A 103 3.70 7.52 -4.13
C GLU A 103 3.36 7.30 -2.66
N GLY A 104 4.35 7.55 -1.79
CA GLY A 104 4.20 7.63 -0.35
C GLY A 104 4.06 9.06 0.13
N LEU A 105 3.32 9.25 1.21
CA LEU A 105 3.17 10.56 1.85
C LEU A 105 3.26 10.44 3.38
N MET A 106 3.73 11.50 4.02
CA MET A 106 3.61 11.70 5.46
C MET A 106 2.66 12.87 5.69
N GLU A 107 1.47 12.54 6.20
CA GLU A 107 0.36 13.48 6.31
C GLU A 107 0.62 14.53 7.38
N ALA A 108 -0.04 15.69 7.24
CA ALA A 108 0.03 16.77 8.21
C ALA A 108 -0.53 16.35 9.58
N ILE A 109 0.16 16.72 10.66
CA ILE A 109 -0.24 16.40 12.04
C ILE A 109 -0.93 17.63 12.64
N ASN A 110 -2.11 17.42 13.27
CA ASN A 110 -2.93 18.47 13.89
C ASN A 110 -3.21 19.68 12.97
N TRP A 111 -3.26 19.44 11.66
CA TRP A 111 -3.54 20.45 10.65
C TRP A 111 -4.74 20.04 9.81
N PRO A 112 -5.79 20.88 9.72
CA PRO A 112 -6.98 20.58 8.91
C PRO A 112 -6.64 20.40 7.43
N HIS A 113 -7.18 19.35 6.83
CA HIS A 113 -7.05 19.07 5.41
C HIS A 113 -8.24 18.27 4.89
N ASN A 114 -8.40 18.24 3.56
CA ASN A 114 -9.47 17.51 2.88
C ASN A 114 -8.93 16.78 1.65
N GLY A 115 -9.06 15.48 1.64
CA GLY A 115 -8.67 14.61 0.51
C GLY A 115 -9.80 14.48 -0.50
N MET A 116 -9.53 14.75 -1.77
CA MET A 116 -10.51 14.76 -2.85
C MET A 116 -10.08 13.84 -4.00
N ASN A 117 -10.99 13.01 -4.47
CA ASN A 117 -10.83 12.30 -5.74
C ASN A 117 -11.40 13.14 -6.89
N LYS A 118 -10.53 13.88 -7.59
CA LYS A 118 -10.90 14.68 -8.78
C LYS A 118 -10.83 13.89 -10.08
N GLY A 119 -10.49 12.60 -10.02
CA GLY A 119 -10.36 11.71 -11.17
C GLY A 119 -11.65 10.96 -11.51
N THR A 120 -11.53 10.05 -12.47
CA THR A 120 -12.65 9.21 -12.98
C THR A 120 -12.60 7.76 -12.49
N VAL A 121 -11.55 7.39 -11.75
CA VAL A 121 -11.38 6.06 -11.14
C VAL A 121 -11.35 6.18 -9.62
N PRO A 122 -11.71 5.13 -8.86
CA PRO A 122 -11.60 5.16 -7.41
C PRO A 122 -10.15 5.41 -6.95
N VAL A 123 -9.97 6.26 -5.95
CA VAL A 123 -8.73 6.36 -5.20
C VAL A 123 -8.70 5.26 -4.15
N ARG A 124 -7.56 4.58 -4.01
CA ARG A 124 -7.30 3.64 -2.91
C ARG A 124 -5.98 3.99 -2.26
N ILE A 125 -6.00 4.20 -0.97
CA ILE A 125 -4.81 4.53 -0.18
C ILE A 125 -4.69 3.58 1.01
N LEU A 126 -3.50 3.01 1.22
CA LEU A 126 -3.13 2.38 2.48
C LEU A 126 -2.74 3.50 3.44
N ALA A 127 -3.50 3.68 4.51
CA ALA A 127 -3.22 4.63 5.58
C ALA A 127 -2.74 3.88 6.82
N VAL A 128 -1.56 4.23 7.33
CA VAL A 128 -0.93 3.63 8.52
C VAL A 128 -0.74 4.72 9.57
N TYR A 129 -1.51 4.66 10.63
CA TYR A 129 -1.44 5.57 11.76
C TYR A 129 -0.44 5.02 12.79
N ALA A 130 0.60 5.78 13.10
CA ALA A 130 1.54 5.50 14.17
C ALA A 130 1.06 6.21 15.44
N GLY A 131 0.01 5.66 16.04
CA GLY A 131 -0.70 6.24 17.16
C GLY A 131 -0.31 5.68 18.53
N ALA A 132 -1.12 6.00 19.52
CA ALA A 132 -1.09 5.40 20.83
C ALA A 132 -2.50 4.89 21.18
N LYS A 133 -2.55 3.90 22.08
CA LYS A 133 -3.80 3.37 22.61
C LYS A 133 -4.65 4.50 23.18
N ASP A 134 -5.95 4.43 22.95
CA ASP A 134 -6.93 5.43 23.35
C ASP A 134 -6.76 6.84 22.75
N THR A 135 -5.88 6.97 21.72
CA THR A 135 -5.72 8.20 20.94
C THR A 135 -6.46 8.09 19.61
N ALA A 136 -7.28 9.09 19.29
CA ALA A 136 -8.00 9.12 18.01
C ALA A 136 -7.03 9.22 16.83
N ASN A 137 -7.24 8.43 15.78
CA ASN A 137 -6.46 8.50 14.55
C ASN A 137 -6.88 9.67 13.63
N SER A 138 -8.11 10.14 13.76
CA SER A 138 -8.67 11.22 12.96
C SER A 138 -9.76 11.94 13.73
N GLN A 139 -9.92 13.26 13.49
CA GLN A 139 -10.94 14.10 14.07
C GLN A 139 -11.55 14.98 12.98
N THR A 140 -12.89 14.97 12.85
CA THR A 140 -13.60 15.88 11.94
C THR A 140 -13.52 17.31 12.49
N VAL A 141 -13.31 18.28 11.61
CA VAL A 141 -13.30 19.70 11.96
C VAL A 141 -14.25 20.48 11.07
N ALA A 142 -14.82 21.57 11.64
CA ALA A 142 -15.54 22.55 10.82
C ALA A 142 -14.54 23.33 9.96
N HIS A 143 -14.99 23.74 8.78
CA HIS A 143 -14.20 24.57 7.84
C HIS A 143 -15.01 25.80 7.47
#